data_b507ae81d9da49c6fd183bac383c3b35
#
_entry.id   b507ae81d9da49c6fd183bac383c3b35
#
_cell.length_a   1.000
_cell.length_b   1.000
_cell.length_c   1.000
_cell.angle_alpha   90.00
_cell.angle_beta   90.00
_cell.angle_gamma   90.00
#
_symmetry.space_group_name_H-M   'P 1'
#
loop_
_entity.id
_entity.type
_entity.pdbx_description
1 polymer ?
#
loop_
_entity_poly.entity_id
_entity_poly.type
_entity_poly.pdbx_seq_one_letter_code
_entity_poly.pdbx_strand_id
1 'polypeptide(L)'
;SLAYMIHNVEEYGFDATGSVLAFPHMMEGMMGSMPEWTFFLSVNIGLVWVLGPLAAFFSRKYPKLAFAMVGIEAVNCLTHIPGAIALGSISGGFVTAAAVFLPLTVWAFVGLCGKGEGRFSYRTLLCFIGVGLFYHIGLFANMPFFVNGIYDGNVMGLEMVFVAAITFGLWMWLARR
;
A
#
# COMPACT_ATOMS: atom_id res chain seq x y z
N SER A 1 -5.94 5.01 6.44
CA SER A 1 -5.34 3.91 7.23
C SER A 1 -6.35 2.87 7.68
N LEU A 2 -7.56 3.23 8.19
CA LEU A 2 -8.57 2.24 8.56
C LEU A 2 -8.94 1.31 7.39
N ALA A 3 -9.14 1.86 6.20
CA ALA A 3 -9.42 1.08 4.99
C ALA A 3 -8.33 0.03 4.74
N TYR A 4 -7.06 0.40 4.92
CA TYR A 4 -5.95 -0.53 4.75
C TYR A 4 -5.86 -1.59 5.86
N MET A 5 -6.26 -1.25 7.09
CA MET A 5 -6.37 -2.24 8.17
C MET A 5 -7.42 -3.31 7.86
N ILE A 6 -8.56 -2.91 7.24
CA ILE A 6 -9.58 -3.84 6.76
C ILE A 6 -9.02 -4.71 5.62
N HIS A 7 -8.26 -4.13 4.70
CA HIS A 7 -7.59 -4.86 3.63
C HIS A 7 -6.61 -5.92 4.18
N ASN A 8 -5.86 -5.59 5.23
CA ASN A 8 -4.99 -6.55 5.90
C ASN A 8 -5.76 -7.74 6.50
N VAL A 9 -7.01 -7.55 6.93
CA VAL A 9 -7.83 -8.68 7.38
C VAL A 9 -8.13 -9.64 6.22
N GLU A 10 -8.36 -9.12 5.00
CA GLU A 10 -8.55 -9.95 3.82
C GLU A 10 -7.25 -10.66 3.40
N GLU A 11 -6.11 -9.98 3.48
CA GLU A 11 -4.82 -10.54 3.06
C GLU A 11 -4.24 -11.56 4.06
N TYR A 12 -4.37 -11.31 5.36
CA TYR A 12 -3.71 -12.07 6.43
C TYR A 12 -4.68 -12.84 7.33
N GLY A 13 -5.95 -12.50 7.34
CA GLY A 13 -6.97 -13.24 8.06
C GLY A 13 -7.62 -14.29 7.15
N PHE A 14 -8.68 -13.91 6.49
CA PHE A 14 -9.39 -14.74 5.51
C PHE A 14 -9.95 -13.89 4.38
N ASP A 15 -9.81 -14.38 3.15
CA ASP A 15 -10.37 -13.71 1.97
C ASP A 15 -11.81 -14.16 1.68
N ALA A 16 -12.40 -13.61 0.62
CA ALA A 16 -13.77 -13.93 0.20
C ALA A 16 -13.96 -15.42 -0.23
N THR A 17 -12.88 -16.16 -0.46
CA THR A 17 -12.92 -17.60 -0.75
C THR A 17 -12.81 -18.47 0.51
N GLY A 18 -12.57 -17.86 1.67
CA GLY A 18 -12.29 -18.54 2.92
C GLY A 18 -10.81 -18.96 3.08
N SER A 19 -9.95 -18.57 2.15
CA SER A 19 -8.51 -18.84 2.25
C SER A 19 -7.89 -17.95 3.33
N VAL A 20 -7.09 -18.56 4.21
CA VAL A 20 -6.32 -17.84 5.24
C VAL A 20 -4.94 -17.49 4.71
N LEU A 21 -4.38 -16.37 5.18
CA LEU A 21 -3.04 -15.90 4.80
C LEU A 21 -2.85 -15.82 3.28
N ALA A 22 -3.86 -15.31 2.56
CA ALA A 22 -3.88 -15.32 1.10
C ALA A 22 -2.70 -14.56 0.47
N PHE A 23 -2.32 -13.40 1.01
CA PHE A 23 -1.15 -12.65 0.54
C PHE A 23 0.17 -13.38 0.84
N PRO A 24 0.47 -13.87 2.06
CA PRO A 24 1.64 -14.71 2.31
C PRO A 24 1.78 -15.89 1.37
N HIS A 25 0.71 -16.66 1.13
CA HIS A 25 0.73 -17.79 0.20
C HIS A 25 0.94 -17.40 -1.25
N MET A 26 0.38 -16.25 -1.66
CA MET A 26 0.65 -15.69 -2.98
C MET A 26 2.14 -15.35 -3.13
N MET A 27 2.74 -14.71 -2.13
CA MET A 27 4.17 -14.38 -2.12
C MET A 27 5.04 -15.64 -2.13
N GLU A 28 4.70 -16.66 -1.35
CA GLU A 28 5.35 -17.96 -1.38
C GLU A 28 5.32 -18.58 -2.79
N GLY A 29 4.17 -18.56 -3.45
CA GLY A 29 4.02 -19.05 -4.82
C GLY A 29 4.88 -18.29 -5.83
N MET A 30 5.05 -16.98 -5.65
CA MET A 30 5.87 -16.14 -6.53
C MET A 30 7.38 -16.28 -6.27
N MET A 31 7.76 -16.52 -5.02
CA MET A 31 9.15 -16.57 -4.57
C MET A 31 9.71 -18.00 -4.48
N GLY A 32 8.87 -19.02 -4.57
CA GLY A 32 9.25 -20.43 -4.42
C GLY A 32 9.43 -20.91 -2.97
N SER A 33 9.40 -19.99 -2.01
CA SER A 33 9.43 -20.28 -0.57
C SER A 33 8.79 -19.12 0.21
N MET A 34 8.31 -19.42 1.43
CA MET A 34 7.73 -18.42 2.31
C MET A 34 8.84 -17.55 2.91
N PRO A 35 8.80 -16.20 2.69
CA PRO A 35 9.69 -15.31 3.41
C PRO A 35 9.41 -15.32 4.91
N GLU A 36 10.39 -14.94 5.72
CA GLU A 36 10.25 -14.79 7.15
C GLU A 36 9.18 -13.73 7.51
N TRP A 37 8.49 -13.95 8.62
CA TRP A 37 7.42 -13.05 9.10
C TRP A 37 7.88 -11.61 9.31
N THR A 38 9.16 -11.39 9.57
CA THR A 38 9.75 -10.05 9.67
C THR A 38 9.52 -9.20 8.42
N PHE A 39 9.54 -9.81 7.22
CA PHE A 39 9.19 -9.14 5.97
C PHE A 39 7.73 -8.63 5.99
N PHE A 40 6.77 -9.52 6.23
CA PHE A 40 5.35 -9.17 6.25
C PHE A 40 5.01 -8.15 7.34
N LEU A 41 5.61 -8.29 8.53
CA LEU A 41 5.42 -7.35 9.64
C LEU A 41 5.99 -5.96 9.30
N SER A 42 7.16 -5.90 8.67
CA SER A 42 7.78 -4.63 8.29
C SER A 42 6.95 -3.87 7.26
N VAL A 43 6.39 -4.57 6.27
CA VAL A 43 5.47 -3.98 5.28
C VAL A 43 4.23 -3.42 5.97
N ASN A 44 3.56 -4.20 6.80
CA ASN A 44 2.26 -3.83 7.34
C ASN A 44 2.35 -2.93 8.57
N ILE A 45 3.18 -3.27 9.56
CA ILE A 45 3.31 -2.46 10.78
C ILE A 45 3.90 -1.10 10.42
N GLY A 46 4.99 -1.07 9.65
CA GLY A 46 5.66 0.17 9.27
C GLY A 46 4.70 1.14 8.56
N LEU A 47 4.14 0.71 7.45
CA LEU A 47 3.29 1.58 6.63
C LEU A 47 1.90 1.79 7.23
N VAL A 48 1.17 0.71 7.52
CA VAL A 48 -0.27 0.76 7.80
C VAL A 48 -0.54 1.17 9.23
N TRP A 49 0.18 0.57 10.20
CA TRP A 49 -0.12 0.73 11.62
C TRP A 49 0.68 1.86 12.28
N VAL A 50 1.75 2.33 11.66
CA VAL A 50 2.56 3.44 12.19
C VAL A 50 2.45 4.67 11.30
N LEU A 51 2.90 4.60 10.04
CA LEU A 51 3.01 5.78 9.19
C LEU A 51 1.65 6.31 8.72
N GLY A 52 0.68 5.43 8.48
CA GLY A 52 -0.69 5.83 8.13
C GLY A 52 -1.37 6.66 9.23
N PRO A 53 -1.42 6.19 10.50
CA PRO A 53 -1.90 6.99 11.62
C PRO A 53 -1.11 8.27 11.86
N LEU A 54 0.22 8.25 11.72
CA LEU A 54 1.03 9.47 11.82
C LEU A 54 0.68 10.48 10.73
N ALA A 55 0.52 10.05 9.48
CA ALA A 55 0.09 10.92 8.40
C ALA A 55 -1.31 11.50 8.67
N ALA A 56 -2.24 10.70 9.18
CA ALA A 56 -3.56 11.16 9.59
C ALA A 56 -3.49 12.18 10.74
N PHE A 57 -2.65 11.94 11.74
CA PHE A 57 -2.45 12.89 12.85
C PHE A 57 -1.88 14.23 12.36
N PHE A 58 -0.84 14.19 11.53
CA PHE A 58 -0.20 15.39 10.99
C PHE A 58 -1.02 16.09 9.91
N SER A 59 -2.04 15.45 9.34
CA SER A 59 -2.92 16.07 8.33
C SER A 59 -3.69 17.28 8.87
N ARG A 60 -3.88 17.37 10.20
CA ARG A 60 -4.43 18.58 10.85
C ARG A 60 -3.57 19.81 10.58
N LYS A 61 -2.26 19.65 10.56
CA LYS A 61 -1.29 20.75 10.29
C LYS A 61 -0.93 20.84 8.82
N TYR A 62 -0.90 19.72 8.11
CA TYR A 62 -0.53 19.59 6.71
C TYR A 62 -1.62 18.85 5.94
N PRO A 63 -2.70 19.56 5.51
CA PRO A 63 -3.90 18.91 4.96
C PRO A 63 -3.66 17.98 3.77
N LYS A 64 -2.61 18.23 2.96
CA LYS A 64 -2.24 17.35 1.84
C LYS A 64 -1.87 15.93 2.28
N LEU A 65 -1.45 15.71 3.55
CA LEU A 65 -1.21 14.36 4.08
C LEU A 65 -2.45 13.48 4.12
N ALA A 66 -3.66 14.05 3.96
CA ALA A 66 -4.86 13.25 3.74
C ALA A 66 -4.74 12.31 2.53
N PHE A 67 -3.89 12.67 1.53
CA PHE A 67 -3.64 11.82 0.36
C PHE A 67 -2.57 10.74 0.59
N ALA A 68 -1.88 10.70 1.72
CA ALA A 68 -0.79 9.76 1.98
C ALA A 68 -1.23 8.31 1.75
N MET A 69 -2.25 7.87 2.49
CA MET A 69 -2.77 6.50 2.36
C MET A 69 -3.57 6.31 1.07
N VAL A 70 -4.29 7.33 0.60
CA VAL A 70 -5.02 7.28 -0.69
C VAL A 70 -4.06 6.97 -1.85
N GLY A 71 -2.85 7.52 -1.82
CA GLY A 71 -1.82 7.23 -2.83
C GLY A 71 -1.39 5.76 -2.82
N ILE A 72 -1.23 5.15 -1.64
CA ILE A 72 -0.93 3.72 -1.50
C ILE A 72 -2.13 2.87 -1.96
N GLU A 73 -3.34 3.20 -1.50
CA GLU A 73 -4.59 2.50 -1.83
C GLU A 73 -4.87 2.53 -3.34
N ALA A 74 -4.59 3.65 -4.02
CA ALA A 74 -4.74 3.77 -5.47
C ALA A 74 -3.82 2.80 -6.24
N VAL A 75 -2.55 2.67 -5.81
CA VAL A 75 -1.61 1.71 -6.43
C VAL A 75 -2.03 0.28 -6.11
N ASN A 76 -2.52 0.03 -4.90
CA ASN A 76 -3.04 -1.29 -4.51
C ASN A 76 -4.22 -1.73 -5.41
N CYS A 77 -5.13 -0.81 -5.76
CA CYS A 77 -6.18 -1.10 -6.76
C CYS A 77 -5.59 -1.55 -8.09
N LEU A 78 -4.49 -0.92 -8.54
CA LEU A 78 -3.83 -1.25 -9.81
C LEU A 78 -3.10 -2.59 -9.78
N THR A 79 -2.77 -3.11 -8.62
CA THR A 79 -2.16 -4.45 -8.48
C THR A 79 -3.20 -5.55 -8.31
N HIS A 80 -4.13 -5.40 -7.38
CA HIS A 80 -5.12 -6.43 -7.05
C HIS A 80 -6.21 -6.61 -8.11
N ILE A 81 -6.78 -5.52 -8.65
CA ILE A 81 -7.92 -5.64 -9.57
C ILE A 81 -7.50 -6.23 -10.92
N PRO A 82 -6.48 -5.69 -11.64
CA PRO A 82 -6.02 -6.31 -12.88
C PRO A 82 -5.42 -7.70 -12.66
N GLY A 83 -4.73 -7.92 -11.53
CA GLY A 83 -4.18 -9.24 -11.17
C GLY A 83 -5.27 -10.31 -11.05
N ALA A 84 -6.35 -10.03 -10.33
CA ALA A 84 -7.48 -10.94 -10.20
C ALA A 84 -8.16 -11.23 -11.54
N ILE A 85 -8.33 -10.21 -12.40
CA ILE A 85 -8.89 -10.38 -13.75
C ILE A 85 -7.97 -11.26 -14.62
N ALA A 86 -6.67 -11.01 -14.60
CA ALA A 86 -5.70 -11.75 -15.40
C ALA A 86 -5.58 -13.22 -14.97
N LEU A 87 -5.68 -13.49 -13.68
CA LEU A 87 -5.60 -14.84 -13.11
C LEU A 87 -6.95 -15.58 -13.12
N GLY A 88 -8.05 -14.89 -13.42
CA GLY A 88 -9.40 -15.45 -13.38
C GLY A 88 -9.81 -15.92 -11.97
N SER A 89 -9.20 -15.36 -10.93
CA SER A 89 -9.46 -15.72 -9.54
C SER A 89 -9.52 -14.49 -8.64
N ILE A 90 -10.36 -14.54 -7.63
CA ILE A 90 -10.40 -13.54 -6.55
C ILE A 90 -9.23 -13.86 -5.62
N SER A 91 -8.15 -13.09 -5.72
CA SER A 91 -7.01 -13.19 -4.82
C SER A 91 -7.24 -12.41 -3.53
N GLY A 92 -6.51 -12.75 -2.48
CA GLY A 92 -6.50 -11.97 -1.24
C GLY A 92 -6.25 -10.48 -1.53
N GLY A 93 -7.08 -9.63 -0.93
CA GLY A 93 -7.02 -8.18 -1.16
C GLY A 93 -7.90 -7.65 -2.30
N PHE A 94 -8.44 -8.50 -3.19
CA PHE A 94 -9.26 -8.04 -4.32
C PHE A 94 -10.55 -7.36 -3.88
N VAL A 95 -11.29 -7.96 -2.94
CA VAL A 95 -12.61 -7.44 -2.55
C VAL A 95 -12.47 -6.07 -1.89
N THR A 96 -11.53 -5.91 -0.97
CA THR A 96 -11.29 -4.61 -0.33
C THR A 96 -10.67 -3.59 -1.29
N ALA A 97 -9.82 -4.01 -2.23
CA ALA A 97 -9.32 -3.13 -3.28
C ALA A 97 -10.47 -2.59 -4.15
N ALA A 98 -11.41 -3.45 -4.57
CA ALA A 98 -12.54 -3.06 -5.41
C ALA A 98 -13.64 -2.31 -4.63
N ALA A 99 -14.00 -2.75 -3.42
CA ALA A 99 -15.14 -2.23 -2.67
C ALA A 99 -14.79 -1.08 -1.73
N VAL A 100 -13.52 -0.92 -1.34
CA VAL A 100 -13.07 0.10 -0.38
C VAL A 100 -12.07 1.05 -1.03
N PHE A 101 -10.95 0.57 -1.52
CA PHE A 101 -9.89 1.45 -2.04
C PHE A 101 -10.29 2.18 -3.31
N LEU A 102 -10.91 1.49 -4.26
CA LEU A 102 -11.34 2.12 -5.51
C LEU A 102 -12.36 3.25 -5.26
N PRO A 103 -13.44 3.05 -4.50
CA PRO A 103 -14.36 4.14 -4.14
C PRO A 103 -13.68 5.30 -3.40
N LEU A 104 -12.77 5.03 -2.46
CA LEU A 104 -12.03 6.08 -1.75
C LEU A 104 -11.10 6.87 -2.69
N THR A 105 -10.41 6.18 -3.59
CA THR A 105 -9.54 6.82 -4.59
C THR A 105 -10.36 7.69 -5.54
N VAL A 106 -11.49 7.18 -6.06
CA VAL A 106 -12.40 7.94 -6.91
C VAL A 106 -12.97 9.15 -6.16
N TRP A 107 -13.40 8.96 -4.92
CA TRP A 107 -13.88 10.05 -4.08
C TRP A 107 -12.81 11.12 -3.86
N ALA A 108 -11.57 10.72 -3.58
CA ALA A 108 -10.47 11.67 -3.43
C ALA A 108 -10.23 12.46 -4.73
N PHE A 109 -10.30 11.79 -5.88
CA PHE A 109 -10.12 12.40 -7.19
C PHE A 109 -11.24 13.40 -7.51
N VAL A 110 -12.51 13.00 -7.31
CA VAL A 110 -13.68 13.80 -7.68
C VAL A 110 -14.07 14.79 -6.57
N GLY A 111 -14.02 14.33 -5.30
CA GLY A 111 -14.50 15.07 -4.14
C GLY A 111 -13.50 16.08 -3.57
N LEU A 112 -12.21 15.75 -3.55
CA LEU A 112 -11.17 16.57 -2.92
C LEU A 112 -10.32 17.35 -3.91
N CYS A 113 -10.23 16.93 -5.18
CA CYS A 113 -9.42 17.60 -6.19
C CYS A 113 -10.27 18.41 -7.16
N GLY A 114 -9.65 19.42 -7.81
CA GLY A 114 -10.29 20.23 -8.84
C GLY A 114 -10.00 21.71 -8.71
N LYS A 115 -10.83 22.51 -9.40
CA LYS A 115 -10.81 23.97 -9.30
C LYS A 115 -11.86 24.41 -8.28
N GLY A 116 -11.51 25.34 -7.41
CA GLY A 116 -12.42 25.89 -6.41
C GLY A 116 -11.75 26.06 -5.05
N GLU A 117 -12.37 26.83 -4.19
CA GLU A 117 -11.91 27.10 -2.84
C GLU A 117 -11.95 25.80 -2.01
N GLY A 118 -10.91 25.55 -1.23
CA GLY A 118 -10.79 24.36 -0.38
C GLY A 118 -10.43 23.06 -1.13
N ARG A 119 -10.25 23.07 -2.45
CA ARG A 119 -9.86 21.90 -3.24
C ARG A 119 -8.37 21.83 -3.48
N PHE A 120 -7.85 20.60 -3.53
CA PHE A 120 -6.45 20.34 -3.89
C PHE A 120 -6.29 20.23 -5.42
N SER A 121 -5.08 20.45 -5.90
CA SER A 121 -4.77 20.19 -7.30
C SER A 121 -4.68 18.69 -7.59
N TYR A 122 -5.09 18.26 -8.77
CA TYR A 122 -4.86 16.87 -9.23
C TYR A 122 -3.39 16.48 -9.21
N ARG A 123 -2.50 17.43 -9.47
CA ARG A 123 -1.05 17.23 -9.37
C ARG A 123 -0.64 16.77 -7.96
N THR A 124 -1.25 17.36 -6.93
CA THR A 124 -0.99 16.96 -5.54
C THR A 124 -1.33 15.48 -5.34
N LEU A 125 -2.54 15.05 -5.69
CA LEU A 125 -2.94 13.64 -5.58
C LEU A 125 -2.02 12.72 -6.39
N LEU A 126 -1.71 13.08 -7.65
CA LEU A 126 -0.81 12.28 -8.49
C LEU A 126 0.60 12.15 -7.90
N CYS A 127 1.12 13.19 -7.24
CA CYS A 127 2.40 13.09 -6.54
C CYS A 127 2.34 12.08 -5.37
N PHE A 128 1.25 12.06 -4.62
CA PHE A 128 1.07 11.07 -3.54
C PHE A 128 0.87 9.65 -4.09
N ILE A 129 0.19 9.47 -5.21
CA ILE A 129 0.11 8.19 -5.94
C ILE A 129 1.51 7.76 -6.41
N GLY A 130 2.32 8.69 -6.91
CA GLY A 130 3.72 8.43 -7.27
C GLY A 130 4.56 7.93 -6.09
N VAL A 131 4.35 8.47 -4.89
CA VAL A 131 4.99 7.95 -3.67
C VAL A 131 4.45 6.56 -3.30
N GLY A 132 3.16 6.32 -3.50
CA GLY A 132 2.57 4.98 -3.36
C GLY A 132 3.19 3.96 -4.31
N LEU A 133 3.40 4.35 -5.57
CA LEU A 133 4.09 3.53 -6.56
C LEU A 133 5.55 3.23 -6.15
N PHE A 134 6.27 4.24 -5.67
CA PHE A 134 7.63 4.06 -5.13
C PHE A 134 7.67 3.00 -4.03
N TYR A 135 6.71 3.04 -3.09
CA TYR A 135 6.61 2.04 -2.02
C TYR A 135 6.40 0.61 -2.56
N HIS A 136 5.48 0.45 -3.52
CA HIS A 136 5.21 -0.87 -4.13
C HIS A 136 6.39 -1.36 -5.00
N ILE A 137 7.08 -0.47 -5.69
CA ILE A 137 8.33 -0.83 -6.40
C ILE A 137 9.36 -1.33 -5.39
N GLY A 138 9.54 -0.65 -4.25
CA GLY A 138 10.43 -1.10 -3.18
C GLY A 138 10.05 -2.48 -2.66
N LEU A 139 8.75 -2.76 -2.50
CA LEU A 139 8.25 -4.06 -2.09
C LEU A 139 8.64 -5.19 -3.06
N PHE A 140 8.45 -4.98 -4.36
CA PHE A 140 8.65 -6.03 -5.37
C PHE A 140 10.10 -6.10 -5.90
N ALA A 141 10.86 -5.00 -5.83
CA ALA A 141 12.24 -4.96 -6.33
C ALA A 141 13.19 -5.92 -5.57
N ASN A 142 12.86 -6.27 -4.34
CA ASN A 142 13.67 -7.16 -3.50
C ASN A 142 13.42 -8.64 -3.75
N MET A 143 12.28 -8.99 -4.38
CA MET A 143 11.93 -10.39 -4.64
C MET A 143 12.99 -11.16 -5.43
N PRO A 144 13.60 -10.63 -6.52
CA PRO A 144 14.64 -11.35 -7.24
C PRO A 144 15.87 -11.67 -6.38
N PHE A 145 16.23 -10.83 -5.43
CA PHE A 145 17.36 -11.08 -4.53
C PHE A 145 17.07 -12.21 -3.54
N PHE A 146 15.83 -12.29 -3.04
CA PHE A 146 15.38 -13.40 -2.22
C PHE A 146 15.35 -14.72 -3.00
N VAL A 147 14.72 -14.72 -4.18
CA VAL A 147 14.61 -15.92 -5.05
C VAL A 147 15.99 -16.48 -5.43
N ASN A 148 16.99 -15.63 -5.60
CA ASN A 148 18.37 -16.03 -5.90
C ASN A 148 19.21 -16.31 -4.64
N GLY A 149 18.63 -16.29 -3.44
CA GLY A 149 19.33 -16.59 -2.18
C GLY A 149 20.37 -15.54 -1.76
N ILE A 150 20.26 -14.31 -2.31
CA ILE A 150 21.15 -13.19 -1.95
C ILE A 150 20.67 -12.54 -0.65
N TYR A 151 19.34 -12.44 -0.48
CA TYR A 151 18.66 -11.91 0.70
C TYR A 151 17.83 -13.00 1.37
N ASP A 152 17.69 -12.91 2.68
CA ASP A 152 16.64 -13.58 3.43
C ASP A 152 15.49 -12.60 3.72
N GLY A 153 14.38 -13.08 4.27
CA GLY A 153 13.22 -12.22 4.55
C GLY A 153 13.49 -11.20 5.66
N ASN A 154 14.50 -11.40 6.52
CA ASN A 154 14.88 -10.43 7.53
C ASN A 154 15.56 -9.21 6.88
N VAL A 155 16.44 -9.43 5.91
CA VAL A 155 17.06 -8.36 5.12
C VAL A 155 15.99 -7.61 4.33
N MET A 156 15.07 -8.32 3.65
CA MET A 156 13.93 -7.70 2.97
C MET A 156 13.07 -6.87 3.93
N GLY A 157 12.81 -7.39 5.13
CA GLY A 157 12.07 -6.67 6.17
C GLY A 157 12.76 -5.37 6.59
N LEU A 158 14.08 -5.41 6.79
CA LEU A 158 14.87 -4.22 7.12
C LEU A 158 14.80 -3.18 6.00
N GLU A 159 14.93 -3.59 4.75
CA GLU A 159 14.80 -2.69 3.60
C GLU A 159 13.41 -2.06 3.52
N MET A 160 12.34 -2.81 3.81
CA MET A 160 10.99 -2.26 3.86
C MET A 160 10.82 -1.21 4.96
N VAL A 161 11.52 -1.31 6.09
CA VAL A 161 11.57 -0.26 7.10
C VAL A 161 12.20 1.02 6.54
N PHE A 162 13.30 0.91 5.78
CA PHE A 162 13.91 2.07 5.13
C PHE A 162 13.01 2.66 4.04
N VAL A 163 12.40 1.83 3.21
CA VAL A 163 11.43 2.27 2.18
C VAL A 163 10.25 3.00 2.82
N ALA A 164 9.73 2.49 3.94
CA ALA A 164 8.66 3.14 4.69
C ALA A 164 9.11 4.51 5.26
N ALA A 165 10.31 4.60 5.83
CA ALA A 165 10.87 5.85 6.34
C ALA A 165 11.06 6.90 5.24
N ILE A 166 11.58 6.50 4.08
CA ILE A 166 11.71 7.38 2.89
C ILE A 166 10.32 7.81 2.41
N THR A 167 9.36 6.89 2.34
CA THR A 167 7.97 7.17 1.96
C THR A 167 7.36 8.26 2.84
N PHE A 168 7.52 8.14 4.17
CA PHE A 168 7.05 9.17 5.10
C PHE A 168 7.76 10.51 4.90
N GLY A 169 9.07 10.49 4.68
CA GLY A 169 9.85 11.68 4.34
C GLY A 169 9.32 12.38 3.08
N LEU A 170 9.01 11.62 2.03
CA LEU A 170 8.43 12.13 0.78
C LEU A 170 7.02 12.70 1.01
N TRP A 171 6.16 12.04 1.78
CA TRP A 171 4.85 12.57 2.15
C TRP A 171 4.97 13.92 2.88
N MET A 172 5.84 14.00 3.87
CA MET A 172 6.08 15.23 4.64
C MET A 172 6.64 16.36 3.76
N TRP A 173 7.53 16.03 2.83
CA TRP A 173 8.07 17.00 1.88
C TRP A 173 7.02 17.54 0.91
N LEU A 174 6.19 16.65 0.32
CA LEU A 174 5.08 17.04 -0.54
C LEU A 174 4.03 17.88 0.19
N ALA A 175 3.75 17.54 1.44
CA ALA A 175 2.74 18.21 2.23
C ALA A 175 3.12 19.67 2.62
N ARG A 176 4.43 19.95 2.71
CA ARG A 176 4.95 21.28 3.02
C ARG A 176 5.06 22.23 1.83
N ARG A 177 5.05 21.69 0.61
CA ARG A 177 5.05 22.44 -0.65
C ARG A 177 3.64 22.81 -1.11
#